data_fa70b3cb3dbcdf0ba9ff0d90674310c2
#
_entry.id   fa70b3cb3dbcdf0ba9ff0d90674310c2
#
_cell.length_a   1.000
_cell.length_b   1.000
_cell.length_c   1.000
_cell.angle_alpha   90.00
_cell.angle_beta   90.00
_cell.angle_gamma   90.00
#
_symmetry.space_group_name_H-M   'P 1'
#
loop_
_entity.id
_entity.type
_entity.pdbx_description
1 polymer ?
#
loop_
_entity_poly.entity_id
_entity_poly.type
_entity_poly.pdbx_seq_one_letter_code
_entity_poly.pdbx_strand_id
1 'polypeptide(L)'
;MKIEEYLDSTYLKLPEEAGISAEETEVIINKIIKEGIASNFACVMIRPNFVSKAVEKIQTLKSKLKVGTVIDFPFGNGSTENKVNEAKEAISNGAFDIDFVCDYNSFKRGNYEKFDTDIVEGTKICFENKKIVKRAIFNCKIDFIIIVLLI
;
A
#
# COMPACT_ATOMS: atom_id res chain seq x y z
N MET A 1 16.70 14.14 12.63
CA MET A 1 15.61 13.42 11.96
C MET A 1 15.39 14.12 10.63
N LYS A 2 15.48 13.40 9.54
CA LYS A 2 15.23 13.94 8.19
C LYS A 2 13.84 13.52 7.79
N ILE A 3 12.99 14.47 7.45
CA ILE A 3 11.57 14.21 7.18
C ILE A 3 11.36 13.31 5.95
N GLU A 4 12.27 13.40 4.97
CA GLU A 4 12.23 12.58 3.76
C GLU A 4 12.25 11.08 4.04
N GLU A 5 12.90 10.66 5.12
CA GLU A 5 12.98 9.25 5.56
C GLU A 5 11.65 8.69 6.08
N TYR A 6 10.61 9.54 6.15
CA TYR A 6 9.24 9.18 6.56
C TYR A 6 8.21 9.43 5.46
N LEU A 7 8.64 9.85 4.28
CA LEU A 7 7.75 10.13 3.17
C LEU A 7 7.66 8.95 2.21
N ASP A 8 6.48 8.76 1.65
CA ASP A 8 6.21 7.81 0.59
C ASP A 8 5.97 8.55 -0.73
N SER A 9 6.57 8.07 -1.82
CA SER A 9 6.21 8.50 -3.16
C SER A 9 5.15 7.55 -3.71
N THR A 10 3.99 8.07 -4.10
CA THR A 10 2.79 7.25 -4.35
C THR A 10 2.28 7.40 -5.79
N TYR A 11 1.99 6.26 -6.44
CA TYR A 11 1.24 6.20 -7.68
C TYR A 11 0.28 4.99 -7.67
N LEU A 12 -1.02 5.25 -7.57
CA LEU A 12 -2.07 4.23 -7.42
C LEU A 12 -3.14 4.27 -8.54
N LYS A 13 -3.00 5.14 -9.54
CA LYS A 13 -3.93 5.15 -10.67
C LYS A 13 -3.78 3.89 -11.50
N LEU A 14 -4.91 3.32 -11.91
CA LEU A 14 -4.93 2.28 -12.93
C LEU A 14 -4.65 2.91 -14.32
N PRO A 15 -4.11 2.13 -15.28
CA PRO A 15 -3.91 2.62 -16.66
C PRO A 15 -5.17 3.26 -17.23
N GLU A 16 -6.33 2.64 -17.06
CA GLU A 16 -7.63 3.10 -17.54
C GLU A 16 -8.04 4.42 -16.90
N GLU A 17 -7.78 4.60 -15.60
CA GLU A 17 -8.08 5.84 -14.85
C GLU A 17 -7.16 6.99 -15.29
N ALA A 18 -5.95 6.66 -15.69
CA ALA A 18 -4.97 7.64 -16.15
C ALA A 18 -5.05 7.91 -17.66
N GLY A 19 -5.78 7.09 -18.42
CA GLY A 19 -5.86 7.17 -19.88
C GLY A 19 -4.54 6.86 -20.59
N ILE A 20 -3.73 5.96 -20.00
CA ILE A 20 -2.40 5.56 -20.49
C ILE A 20 -2.28 4.05 -20.59
N SER A 21 -1.23 3.56 -21.24
CA SER A 21 -0.95 2.12 -21.32
C SER A 21 -0.30 1.57 -20.03
N ALA A 22 -0.24 0.24 -19.91
CA ALA A 22 0.46 -0.43 -18.83
C ALA A 22 1.97 -0.13 -18.87
N GLU A 23 2.55 -0.03 -20.07
CA GLU A 23 3.97 0.31 -20.28
C GLU A 23 4.25 1.76 -19.82
N GLU A 24 3.36 2.69 -20.13
CA GLU A 24 3.48 4.07 -19.66
C GLU A 24 3.34 4.17 -18.14
N THR A 25 2.49 3.33 -17.54
CA THR A 25 2.40 3.20 -16.08
C THR A 25 3.72 2.70 -15.48
N GLU A 26 4.36 1.71 -16.08
CA GLU A 26 5.68 1.24 -15.65
C GLU A 26 6.75 2.33 -15.75
N VAL A 27 6.69 3.19 -16.77
CA VAL A 27 7.59 4.37 -16.88
C VAL A 27 7.40 5.32 -15.70
N ILE A 28 6.16 5.60 -15.31
CA ILE A 28 5.85 6.46 -14.15
C ILE A 28 6.38 5.81 -12.86
N ILE A 29 6.14 4.52 -12.66
CA ILE A 29 6.64 3.79 -11.49
C ILE A 29 8.17 3.83 -11.44
N ASN A 30 8.85 3.62 -12.55
CA ASN A 30 10.30 3.72 -12.63
C ASN A 30 10.81 5.13 -12.31
N LYS A 31 10.04 6.17 -12.65
CA LYS A 31 10.36 7.55 -12.32
C LYS A 31 10.27 7.79 -10.82
N ILE A 32 9.16 7.40 -10.16
CA ILE A 32 9.00 7.59 -8.72
C ILE A 32 10.00 6.75 -7.90
N ILE A 33 10.41 5.58 -8.39
CA ILE A 33 11.50 4.80 -7.77
C ILE A 33 12.81 5.59 -7.79
N LYS A 34 13.18 6.18 -8.94
CA LYS A 34 14.41 7.00 -9.04
C LYS A 34 14.34 8.23 -8.14
N GLU A 35 13.19 8.90 -8.10
CA GLU A 35 12.97 10.05 -7.22
C GLU A 35 13.06 9.65 -5.74
N GLY A 36 12.42 8.54 -5.35
CA GLY A 36 12.47 8.03 -3.99
C GLY A 36 13.89 7.68 -3.54
N ILE A 37 14.69 7.09 -4.44
CA ILE A 37 16.11 6.81 -4.16
C ILE A 37 16.90 8.11 -4.00
N ALA A 38 16.75 9.05 -4.92
CA ALA A 38 17.50 10.32 -4.91
C ALA A 38 17.16 11.18 -3.70
N SER A 39 15.91 11.13 -3.24
CA SER A 39 15.39 11.92 -2.12
C SER A 39 15.45 11.20 -0.78
N ASN A 40 15.94 9.96 -0.72
CA ASN A 40 15.95 9.11 0.47
C ASN A 40 14.55 8.93 1.11
N PHE A 41 13.52 8.74 0.29
CA PHE A 41 12.19 8.44 0.79
C PHE A 41 12.14 7.07 1.47
N ALA A 42 11.19 6.90 2.40
CA ALA A 42 10.97 5.64 3.10
C ALA A 42 10.50 4.55 2.14
N CYS A 43 9.55 4.88 1.27
CA CYS A 43 8.83 3.91 0.48
C CYS A 43 8.35 4.49 -0.86
N VAL A 44 8.15 3.60 -1.84
CA VAL A 44 7.29 3.87 -3.00
C VAL A 44 6.03 3.04 -2.87
N MET A 45 4.87 3.69 -2.89
CA MET A 45 3.55 3.08 -2.74
C MET A 45 2.91 2.91 -4.11
N ILE A 46 2.66 1.66 -4.50
CA ILE A 46 2.18 1.29 -5.84
C ILE A 46 1.11 0.20 -5.76
N ARG A 47 0.43 -0.06 -6.88
CA ARG A 47 -0.55 -1.18 -6.96
C ARG A 47 0.14 -2.54 -6.85
N PRO A 48 -0.56 -3.58 -6.33
CA PRO A 48 0.00 -4.92 -6.08
C PRO A 48 0.67 -5.57 -7.28
N ASN A 49 0.10 -5.42 -8.48
CA ASN A 49 0.60 -6.02 -9.71
C ASN A 49 1.98 -5.49 -10.17
N PHE A 50 2.46 -4.38 -9.60
CA PHE A 50 3.78 -3.82 -9.92
C PHE A 50 4.83 -4.10 -8.85
N VAL A 51 4.45 -4.69 -7.70
CA VAL A 51 5.34 -4.87 -6.55
C VAL A 51 6.59 -5.68 -6.91
N SER A 52 6.44 -6.86 -7.51
CA SER A 52 7.56 -7.74 -7.84
C SER A 52 8.59 -7.06 -8.74
N LYS A 53 8.13 -6.39 -9.82
CA LYS A 53 9.01 -5.64 -10.74
C LYS A 53 9.73 -4.48 -10.06
N ALA A 54 9.03 -3.76 -9.19
CA ALA A 54 9.60 -2.64 -8.44
C ALA A 54 10.68 -3.12 -7.45
N VAL A 55 10.43 -4.21 -6.74
CA VAL A 55 11.39 -4.84 -5.83
C VAL A 55 12.66 -5.26 -6.58
N GLU A 56 12.52 -5.98 -7.70
CA GLU A 56 13.64 -6.38 -8.54
C GLU A 56 14.47 -5.18 -9.01
N LYS A 57 13.78 -4.12 -9.47
CA LYS A 57 14.43 -2.88 -9.91
C LYS A 57 15.23 -2.23 -8.80
N ILE A 58 14.65 -2.09 -7.61
CA ILE A 58 15.31 -1.46 -6.46
C ILE A 58 16.53 -2.28 -6.00
N GLN A 59 16.40 -3.62 -6.02
CA GLN A 59 17.52 -4.53 -5.73
C GLN A 59 18.66 -4.38 -6.74
N THR A 60 18.34 -4.32 -8.03
CA THR A 60 19.33 -4.08 -9.10
C THR A 60 20.07 -2.76 -8.89
N LEU A 61 19.39 -1.73 -8.43
CA LEU A 61 19.96 -0.42 -8.10
C LEU A 61 20.69 -0.39 -6.73
N LYS A 62 20.74 -1.51 -6.02
CA LYS A 62 21.33 -1.67 -4.68
C LYS A 62 20.83 -0.61 -3.68
N SER A 63 19.57 -0.20 -3.80
CA SER A 63 18.96 0.79 -2.94
C SER A 63 18.27 0.16 -1.72
N LYS A 64 18.12 0.96 -0.65
CA LYS A 64 17.38 0.60 0.56
C LYS A 64 15.90 1.01 0.51
N LEU A 65 15.48 1.73 -0.54
CA LEU A 65 14.11 2.15 -0.74
C LEU A 65 13.17 0.94 -0.63
N LYS A 66 12.07 1.09 0.11
CA LYS A 66 11.08 0.03 0.28
C LYS A 66 9.98 0.14 -0.77
N VAL A 67 9.32 -0.99 -1.00
CA VAL A 67 8.09 -1.04 -1.81
C VAL A 67 6.92 -1.26 -0.88
N GLY A 68 5.94 -0.39 -0.97
CA GLY A 68 4.64 -0.56 -0.33
C GLY A 68 3.54 -0.81 -1.34
N THR A 69 2.44 -1.34 -0.86
CA THR A 69 1.25 -1.55 -1.67
C THR A 69 -0.03 -1.43 -0.87
N VAL A 70 -1.14 -1.32 -1.57
CA VAL A 70 -2.48 -1.18 -1.01
C VAL A 70 -3.24 -2.50 -1.11
N ILE A 71 -4.10 -2.76 -0.12
CA ILE A 71 -4.95 -3.94 -0.04
C ILE A 71 -6.41 -3.51 -0.09
N ASP A 72 -7.19 -4.15 -0.97
CA ASP A 72 -8.62 -3.88 -1.21
C ASP A 72 -8.91 -2.43 -1.57
N PHE A 73 -7.98 -1.82 -2.30
CA PHE A 73 -8.08 -0.43 -2.71
C PHE A 73 -8.91 -0.29 -4.01
N PRO A 74 -9.80 0.75 -4.13
CA PRO A 74 -9.94 1.86 -3.18
C PRO A 74 -11.07 1.68 -2.14
N PHE A 75 -11.88 0.64 -2.22
CA PHE A 75 -13.18 0.61 -1.55
C PHE A 75 -13.18 -0.06 -0.17
N GLY A 76 -12.26 -0.97 0.11
CA GLY A 76 -12.16 -1.66 1.39
C GLY A 76 -13.36 -2.57 1.73
N ASN A 77 -14.18 -2.95 0.75
CA ASN A 77 -15.44 -3.67 0.96
C ASN A 77 -15.36 -5.18 0.73
N GLY A 78 -14.19 -5.68 0.42
CA GLY A 78 -13.91 -7.10 0.29
C GLY A 78 -14.06 -7.85 1.62
N SER A 79 -14.06 -9.19 1.54
CA SER A 79 -14.02 -10.01 2.74
C SER A 79 -12.66 -9.91 3.44
N THR A 80 -12.64 -10.08 4.76
CA THR A 80 -11.39 -10.15 5.54
C THR A 80 -10.44 -11.21 5.00
N GLU A 81 -10.97 -12.37 4.62
CA GLU A 81 -10.19 -13.46 4.03
C GLU A 81 -9.50 -13.02 2.72
N ASN A 82 -10.23 -12.35 1.81
CA ASN A 82 -9.67 -11.84 0.57
C ASN A 82 -8.56 -10.82 0.83
N LYS A 83 -8.77 -9.88 1.76
CA LYS A 83 -7.76 -8.90 2.16
C LYS A 83 -6.49 -9.55 2.71
N VAL A 84 -6.66 -10.57 3.58
CA VAL A 84 -5.53 -11.32 4.13
C VAL A 84 -4.77 -12.08 3.04
N ASN A 85 -5.48 -12.69 2.08
CA ASN A 85 -4.85 -13.41 0.97
C ASN A 85 -4.11 -12.46 0.03
N GLU A 86 -4.70 -11.31 -0.31
CA GLU A 86 -4.04 -10.24 -1.09
C GLU A 86 -2.77 -9.73 -0.37
N ALA A 87 -2.83 -9.54 0.94
CA ALA A 87 -1.67 -9.13 1.73
C ALA A 87 -0.57 -10.19 1.74
N LYS A 88 -0.91 -11.48 1.87
CA LYS A 88 0.06 -12.59 1.78
C LYS A 88 0.76 -12.60 0.42
N GLU A 89 0.01 -12.43 -0.65
CA GLU A 89 0.55 -12.37 -2.01
C GLU A 89 1.48 -11.16 -2.17
N ALA A 90 1.06 -9.98 -1.73
CA ALA A 90 1.87 -8.78 -1.78
C ALA A 90 3.19 -8.93 -0.99
N ILE A 91 3.13 -9.52 0.20
CA ILE A 91 4.30 -9.82 1.03
C ILE A 91 5.23 -10.82 0.32
N SER A 92 4.69 -11.87 -0.29
CA SER A 92 5.44 -12.85 -1.07
C SER A 92 6.15 -12.21 -2.27
N ASN A 93 5.52 -11.21 -2.90
CA ASN A 93 6.08 -10.42 -3.99
C ASN A 93 7.13 -9.38 -3.52
N GLY A 94 7.37 -9.28 -2.21
CA GLY A 94 8.42 -8.46 -1.62
C GLY A 94 7.94 -7.10 -1.10
N ALA A 95 6.64 -6.84 -1.02
CA ALA A 95 6.14 -5.65 -0.35
C ALA A 95 6.60 -5.60 1.11
N PHE A 96 6.96 -4.41 1.58
CA PHE A 96 7.42 -4.16 2.94
C PHE A 96 6.41 -3.36 3.75
N ASP A 97 5.74 -2.43 3.10
CA ASP A 97 4.73 -1.56 3.68
C ASP A 97 3.36 -1.92 3.08
N ILE A 98 2.38 -2.20 3.92
CA ILE A 98 1.08 -2.74 3.52
C ILE A 98 -0.03 -1.80 4.02
N ASP A 99 -0.69 -1.12 3.08
CA ASP A 99 -1.79 -0.20 3.37
C ASP A 99 -3.13 -0.90 3.17
N PHE A 100 -3.78 -1.28 4.26
CA PHE A 100 -5.12 -1.85 4.18
C PHE A 100 -6.20 -0.77 4.08
N VAL A 101 -7.10 -0.90 3.13
CA VAL A 101 -8.34 -0.12 3.13
C VAL A 101 -9.36 -0.79 4.05
N CYS A 102 -9.75 -0.09 5.10
CA CYS A 102 -10.74 -0.60 6.07
C CYS A 102 -12.16 -0.58 5.48
N ASP A 103 -13.01 -1.54 5.89
CA ASP A 103 -14.43 -1.51 5.54
C ASP A 103 -15.17 -0.42 6.33
N TYR A 104 -14.94 0.79 5.92
CA TYR A 104 -15.50 1.97 6.53
C TYR A 104 -17.04 2.06 6.34
N ASN A 105 -17.59 1.40 5.32
CA ASN A 105 -19.04 1.30 5.14
C ASN A 105 -19.67 0.42 6.22
N SER A 106 -19.02 -0.67 6.60
CA SER A 106 -19.44 -1.48 7.76
C SER A 106 -19.39 -0.68 9.05
N PHE A 107 -18.33 0.09 9.27
CA PHE A 107 -18.21 1.01 10.41
C PHE A 107 -19.37 2.01 10.45
N LYS A 108 -19.67 2.68 9.32
CA LYS A 108 -20.80 3.64 9.22
C LYS A 108 -22.16 3.02 9.52
N ARG A 109 -22.36 1.75 9.19
CA ARG A 109 -23.61 1.03 9.48
C ARG A 109 -23.66 0.46 10.89
N GLY A 110 -22.66 0.70 11.72
CA GLY A 110 -22.55 0.18 13.09
C GLY A 110 -22.11 -1.29 13.17
N ASN A 111 -21.63 -1.87 12.07
CA ASN A 111 -21.05 -3.22 12.06
C ASN A 111 -19.55 -3.12 12.45
N TYR A 112 -19.32 -2.86 13.71
CA TYR A 112 -17.96 -2.68 14.26
C TYR A 112 -17.18 -4.00 14.29
N GLU A 113 -17.87 -5.13 14.49
CA GLU A 113 -17.23 -6.44 14.54
C GLU A 113 -16.47 -6.76 13.24
N LYS A 114 -17.10 -6.52 12.08
CA LYS A 114 -16.44 -6.72 10.79
C LYS A 114 -15.25 -5.76 10.62
N PHE A 115 -15.43 -4.50 10.99
CA PHE A 115 -14.38 -3.50 10.89
C PHE A 115 -13.18 -3.87 11.79
N ASP A 116 -13.43 -4.26 13.02
CA ASP A 116 -12.38 -4.68 13.97
C ASP A 116 -11.67 -5.96 13.48
N THR A 117 -12.41 -6.92 12.93
CA THR A 117 -11.85 -8.15 12.39
C THR A 117 -10.87 -7.86 11.24
N ASP A 118 -11.22 -6.97 10.32
CA ASP A 118 -10.34 -6.54 9.23
C ASP A 118 -9.02 -5.94 9.78
N ILE A 119 -9.13 -5.11 10.82
CA ILE A 119 -7.96 -4.50 11.47
C ILE A 119 -7.08 -5.55 12.14
N VAL A 120 -7.67 -6.44 12.92
CA VAL A 120 -6.94 -7.45 13.68
C VAL A 120 -6.21 -8.40 12.75
N GLU A 121 -6.92 -9.03 11.80
CA GLU A 121 -6.31 -10.02 10.91
C GLU A 121 -5.28 -9.41 9.96
N GLY A 122 -5.54 -8.22 9.43
CA GLY A 122 -4.56 -7.51 8.61
C GLY A 122 -3.32 -7.08 9.41
N THR A 123 -3.46 -6.69 10.69
CA THR A 123 -2.31 -6.38 11.55
C THR A 123 -1.50 -7.63 11.84
N LYS A 124 -2.18 -8.72 12.20
CA LYS A 124 -1.57 -10.01 12.52
C LYS A 124 -0.67 -10.51 11.38
N ILE A 125 -1.20 -10.57 10.15
CA ILE A 125 -0.43 -11.07 9.01
C ILE A 125 0.81 -10.21 8.73
N CYS A 126 0.73 -8.89 8.87
CA CYS A 126 1.88 -8.02 8.68
C CYS A 126 2.91 -8.20 9.80
N PHE A 127 2.47 -8.29 11.05
CA PHE A 127 3.34 -8.47 12.21
C PHE A 127 4.10 -9.80 12.16
N GLU A 128 3.41 -10.91 11.86
CA GLU A 128 4.01 -12.23 11.69
C GLU A 128 5.11 -12.26 10.63
N ASN A 129 4.98 -11.42 9.60
CA ASN A 129 5.94 -11.29 8.49
C ASN A 129 6.91 -10.12 8.65
N LYS A 130 6.94 -9.44 9.79
CA LYS A 130 7.81 -8.27 10.07
C LYS A 130 7.66 -7.15 9.02
N LYS A 131 6.42 -6.85 8.67
CA LYS A 131 6.05 -5.81 7.72
C LYS A 131 5.44 -4.62 8.44
N ILE A 132 5.58 -3.43 7.85
CA ILE A 132 4.84 -2.25 8.28
C ILE A 132 3.39 -2.40 7.81
N VAL A 133 2.45 -2.04 8.68
CA VAL A 133 1.03 -1.99 8.34
C VAL A 133 0.48 -0.60 8.60
N LYS A 134 -0.23 -0.08 7.62
CA LYS A 134 -1.00 1.17 7.74
C LYS A 134 -2.47 0.89 7.49
N ARG A 135 -3.33 1.76 7.99
CA ARG A 135 -4.79 1.68 7.81
C ARG A 135 -5.27 2.92 7.09
N ALA A 136 -5.87 2.72 5.94
CA ALA A 136 -6.49 3.79 5.18
C ALA A 136 -8.01 3.77 5.38
N ILE A 137 -8.57 4.89 5.80
CA ILE A 137 -10.01 5.12 5.85
C ILE A 137 -10.31 6.17 4.78
N PHE A 138 -10.98 5.76 3.71
CA PHE A 138 -11.41 6.68 2.66
C PHE A 138 -12.84 7.15 2.95
N ASN A 139 -13.03 8.44 3.11
CA ASN A 139 -14.35 9.04 3.17
C ASN A 139 -14.55 9.93 1.93
N CYS A 140 -15.62 9.69 1.17
CA CYS A 140 -15.98 10.43 -0.03
C CYS A 140 -16.17 11.95 0.15
N LYS A 141 -16.02 12.49 1.35
CA LYS A 141 -16.22 13.90 1.67
C LYS A 141 -15.07 14.58 2.43
N ILE A 142 -14.03 13.83 2.77
CA ILE A 142 -12.86 14.38 3.45
C ILE A 142 -11.64 13.82 2.73
N ASP A 143 -10.83 14.70 2.16
CA ASP A 143 -9.54 14.35 1.59
C ASP A 143 -8.72 13.54 2.61
N PHE A 144 -8.29 12.37 2.20
CA PHE A 144 -7.36 11.44 2.83
C PHE A 144 -7.10 11.65 4.34
N ILE A 145 -7.66 10.79 5.20
CA ILE A 145 -7.11 10.58 6.54
C ILE A 145 -6.33 9.26 6.51
N ILE A 146 -5.01 9.36 6.42
CA ILE A 146 -4.13 8.23 6.68
C ILE A 146 -3.89 8.19 8.19
N ILE A 147 -4.49 7.24 8.89
CA ILE A 147 -4.10 6.95 10.27
C ILE A 147 -2.92 5.98 10.20
N VAL A 148 -1.72 6.52 10.31
CA VAL A 148 -0.51 5.72 10.45
C VAL A 148 -0.44 5.25 11.90
N LEU A 149 -0.73 3.99 12.16
CA LEU A 149 -0.34 3.32 13.38
C LEU A 149 1.04 2.70 13.13
N LEU A 150 2.08 3.43 13.48
CA LEU A 150 3.42 2.86 13.65
C LEU A 150 3.39 2.05 14.95
N ILE A 151 3.50 0.74 14.85
CA ILE A 151 3.83 -0.16 15.96
C ILE A 151 5.24 -0.70 15.73
#